data_605ef592733f250d9824f169ef1a6080
#
_entry.id   605ef592733f250d9824f169ef1a6080
#
_cell.length_a   1.000
_cell.length_b   1.000
_cell.length_c   1.000
_cell.angle_alpha   90.00
_cell.angle_beta   90.00
_cell.angle_gamma   90.00
#
_symmetry.space_group_name_H-M   'P 1'
#
loop_
_entity.id
_entity.type
_entity.pdbx_description
1 polymer ?
#
loop_
_entity_poly.entity_id
_entity_poly.type
_entity_poly.pdbx_seq_one_letter_code
_entity_poly.pdbx_strand_id
1 'polypeptide(L)'
;MKTPAKKRTAAELAAAVLWCALTLGTDRLFFRYDWRTPAFFVYKALFLVLAFGLVHGAVTLVQKLRAGDKFARRWVAWTLPYLAVNLVILLIVWPGIWGNDDLAVLYLARTLQPNSWQHFLTSGAFILSLMFVPMPGGVVLVQNLLISGIVGCFAATAQDLAEKRLTRPVHPAWFALVYLPFLLPPVLMHTQQPFRTTWSTWTELFLVFMLAAMYLRGTKLNKKELAAIVILGTLAASWRSECVYYLAAIPVLLALLCARRLLRPLAVGAVTALVLVGYFACSRYSSALMGEAKSGQRS
;
A
#
# COMPACT_ATOMS: atom_id res chain seq x y z
N MET A 1 -4.98 26.23 21.17
CA MET A 1 -3.50 26.23 21.26
C MET A 1 -2.92 25.24 20.25
N LYS A 2 -2.12 25.68 19.28
CA LYS A 2 -1.42 24.76 18.35
C LYS A 2 -0.18 24.20 19.05
N THR A 3 -0.14 22.93 19.34
CA THR A 3 1.06 22.26 19.86
C THR A 3 2.21 22.49 18.88
N PRO A 4 3.40 22.92 19.34
CA PRO A 4 4.53 23.14 18.44
C PRO A 4 4.86 21.85 17.68
N ALA A 5 5.13 21.96 16.37
CA ALA A 5 5.30 20.82 15.46
C ALA A 5 6.25 19.73 16.01
N LYS A 6 7.36 20.13 16.64
CA LYS A 6 8.33 19.19 17.25
C LYS A 6 7.72 18.35 18.39
N LYS A 7 6.89 18.93 19.25
CA LYS A 7 6.21 18.20 20.35
C LYS A 7 5.20 17.20 19.82
N ARG A 8 4.51 17.56 18.74
CA ARG A 8 3.57 16.66 18.06
C ARG A 8 4.28 15.43 17.48
N THR A 9 5.33 15.64 16.68
CA THR A 9 6.10 14.52 16.06
C THR A 9 6.69 13.60 17.13
N ALA A 10 7.18 14.16 18.26
CA ALA A 10 7.67 13.36 19.37
C ALA A 10 6.57 12.49 20.01
N ALA A 11 5.36 13.02 20.18
CA ALA A 11 4.22 12.26 20.71
C ALA A 11 3.77 11.15 19.75
N GLU A 12 3.73 11.44 18.45
CA GLU A 12 3.41 10.45 17.41
C GLU A 12 4.45 9.32 17.37
N LEU A 13 5.73 9.65 17.49
CA LEU A 13 6.81 8.66 17.58
C LEU A 13 6.69 7.82 18.86
N ALA A 14 6.44 8.47 20.01
CA ALA A 14 6.24 7.75 21.27
C ALA A 14 5.05 6.76 21.19
N ALA A 15 3.94 7.16 20.55
CA ALA A 15 2.79 6.29 20.33
C ALA A 15 3.15 5.08 19.41
N ALA A 16 3.92 5.31 18.36
CA ALA A 16 4.38 4.24 17.47
C ALA A 16 5.34 3.27 18.17
N VAL A 17 6.27 3.79 18.98
CA VAL A 17 7.19 2.98 19.80
C VAL A 17 6.41 2.16 20.82
N LEU A 18 5.44 2.77 21.51
CA LEU A 18 4.58 2.06 22.45
C LEU A 18 3.80 0.93 21.74
N TRP A 19 3.21 1.21 20.58
CA TRP A 19 2.52 0.18 19.80
C TRP A 19 3.48 -0.96 19.41
N CYS A 20 4.66 -0.62 18.92
CA CYS A 20 5.70 -1.59 18.58
C CYS A 20 6.10 -2.45 19.80
N ALA A 21 6.22 -1.86 20.99
CA ALA A 21 6.52 -2.57 22.23
C ALA A 21 5.39 -3.49 22.67
N LEU A 22 4.14 -3.04 22.61
CA LEU A 22 2.97 -3.84 22.98
C LEU A 22 2.80 -5.07 22.08
N THR A 23 3.15 -4.98 20.80
CA THR A 23 3.07 -6.13 19.88
C THR A 23 4.19 -7.16 20.07
N LEU A 24 5.25 -6.88 20.85
CA LEU A 24 6.30 -7.87 21.13
C LEU A 24 5.76 -9.14 21.81
N GLY A 25 4.76 -9.01 22.68
CA GLY A 25 4.11 -10.14 23.32
C GLY A 25 3.38 -11.05 22.33
N THR A 26 2.58 -10.45 21.44
CA THR A 26 1.84 -11.17 20.39
C THR A 26 2.77 -11.75 19.33
N ASP A 27 3.87 -11.04 18.99
CA ASP A 27 4.89 -11.54 18.07
C ASP A 27 5.49 -12.87 18.59
N ARG A 28 5.84 -12.93 19.87
CA ARG A 28 6.40 -14.16 20.48
C ARG A 28 5.42 -15.34 20.50
N LEU A 29 4.14 -15.07 20.60
CA LEU A 29 3.11 -16.11 20.60
C LEU A 29 2.79 -16.60 19.18
N PHE A 30 2.83 -15.72 18.19
CA PHE A 30 2.40 -16.01 16.84
C PHE A 30 3.53 -16.45 15.92
N PHE A 31 4.67 -15.73 15.92
CA PHE A 31 5.81 -16.06 15.07
C PHE A 31 6.66 -17.15 15.70
N ARG A 32 7.03 -18.13 14.88
CA ARG A 32 7.92 -19.24 15.26
C ARG A 32 9.34 -18.91 14.80
N TYR A 33 10.11 -18.20 15.60
CA TYR A 33 11.49 -17.82 15.29
C TYR A 33 12.36 -17.81 16.55
N ASP A 34 13.66 -17.95 16.36
CA ASP A 34 14.62 -17.59 17.41
C ASP A 34 14.67 -16.05 17.49
N TRP A 35 14.50 -15.48 18.69
CA TRP A 35 14.56 -14.04 18.93
C TRP A 35 15.89 -13.40 18.47
N ARG A 36 16.96 -14.21 18.23
CA ARG A 36 18.25 -13.78 17.69
C ARG A 36 18.25 -13.65 16.16
N THR A 37 17.18 -14.05 15.49
CA THR A 37 17.10 -13.99 14.01
C THR A 37 17.16 -12.56 13.52
N PRO A 38 18.16 -12.16 12.71
CA PRO A 38 18.30 -10.78 12.23
C PRO A 38 17.04 -10.29 11.49
N ALA A 39 16.35 -11.17 10.76
CA ALA A 39 15.13 -10.85 10.03
C ALA A 39 14.04 -10.25 10.94
N PHE A 40 13.92 -10.72 12.20
CA PHE A 40 12.96 -10.15 13.13
C PHE A 40 13.19 -8.65 13.37
N PHE A 41 14.43 -8.26 13.61
CA PHE A 41 14.77 -6.85 13.86
C PHE A 41 14.51 -5.98 12.63
N VAL A 42 14.80 -6.49 11.43
CA VAL A 42 14.53 -5.79 10.18
C VAL A 42 13.01 -5.56 10.00
N TYR A 43 12.20 -6.62 10.14
CA TYR A 43 10.75 -6.48 10.01
C TYR A 43 10.16 -5.63 11.15
N LYS A 44 10.71 -5.72 12.36
CA LYS A 44 10.25 -4.89 13.47
C LYS A 44 10.59 -3.40 13.28
N ALA A 45 11.75 -3.10 12.70
CA ALA A 45 12.10 -1.73 12.31
C ALA A 45 11.16 -1.20 11.20
N LEU A 46 10.88 -2.02 10.18
CA LEU A 46 9.90 -1.67 9.14
C LEU A 46 8.49 -1.48 9.74
N PHE A 47 8.08 -2.36 10.64
CA PHE A 47 6.81 -2.20 11.36
C PHE A 47 6.75 -0.89 12.13
N LEU A 48 7.81 -0.50 12.84
CA LEU A 48 7.88 0.78 13.55
C LEU A 48 7.72 1.97 12.61
N VAL A 49 8.37 1.94 11.45
CA VAL A 49 8.23 2.98 10.41
C VAL A 49 6.78 3.06 9.90
N LEU A 50 6.17 1.92 9.62
CA LEU A 50 4.77 1.85 9.18
C LEU A 50 3.80 2.31 10.28
N ALA A 51 4.01 1.87 11.52
CA ALA A 51 3.20 2.29 12.67
C ALA A 51 3.29 3.81 12.89
N PHE A 52 4.50 4.38 12.79
CA PHE A 52 4.67 5.83 12.83
C PHE A 52 3.94 6.52 11.68
N GLY A 53 4.05 6.01 10.46
CA GLY A 53 3.32 6.53 9.29
C GLY A 53 1.80 6.49 9.48
N LEU A 54 1.26 5.40 10.04
CA LEU A 54 -0.16 5.25 10.33
C LEU A 54 -0.63 6.22 11.42
N VAL A 55 0.11 6.34 12.53
CA VAL A 55 -0.20 7.29 13.62
C VAL A 55 -0.16 8.73 13.08
N HIS A 56 0.90 9.09 12.36
CA HIS A 56 1.03 10.42 11.75
C HIS A 56 -0.11 10.70 10.73
N GLY A 57 -0.44 9.73 9.90
CA GLY A 57 -1.54 9.81 8.94
C GLY A 57 -2.88 9.98 9.62
N ALA A 58 -3.18 9.18 10.64
CA ALA A 58 -4.42 9.26 11.41
C ALA A 58 -4.57 10.62 12.13
N VAL A 59 -3.54 11.08 12.81
CA VAL A 59 -3.55 12.42 13.47
C VAL A 59 -3.74 13.52 12.43
N THR A 60 -3.06 13.43 11.29
CA THR A 60 -3.20 14.42 10.20
C THR A 60 -4.61 14.40 9.61
N LEU A 61 -5.18 13.21 9.39
CA LEU A 61 -6.55 13.05 8.91
C LEU A 61 -7.56 13.68 9.88
N VAL A 62 -7.47 13.37 11.17
CA VAL A 62 -8.35 13.95 12.20
C VAL A 62 -8.25 15.47 12.22
N GLN A 63 -7.04 16.02 12.11
CA GLN A 63 -6.85 17.48 12.05
C GLN A 63 -7.49 18.09 10.81
N LYS A 64 -7.34 17.47 9.64
CA LYS A 64 -7.99 17.91 8.41
C LYS A 64 -9.51 17.85 8.51
N LEU A 65 -10.05 16.78 9.07
CA LEU A 65 -11.49 16.61 9.28
C LEU A 65 -12.04 17.72 10.22
N ARG A 66 -11.33 18.01 11.32
CA ARG A 66 -11.68 19.09 12.25
C ARG A 66 -11.58 20.47 11.61
N ALA A 67 -10.60 20.66 10.73
CA ALA A 67 -10.43 21.90 9.97
C ALA A 67 -11.45 22.06 8.82
N GLY A 68 -12.30 21.06 8.58
CA GLY A 68 -13.31 21.12 7.52
C GLY A 68 -12.76 20.86 6.12
N ASP A 69 -11.59 20.24 5.99
CA ASP A 69 -11.01 19.89 4.69
C ASP A 69 -11.98 19.04 3.87
N LYS A 70 -12.38 19.56 2.70
CA LYS A 70 -13.39 18.92 1.83
C LYS A 70 -12.91 17.59 1.30
N PHE A 71 -11.65 17.49 0.90
CA PHE A 71 -11.09 16.26 0.34
C PHE A 71 -11.02 15.15 1.41
N ALA A 72 -10.53 15.48 2.61
CA ALA A 72 -10.46 14.51 3.71
C ALA A 72 -11.84 13.96 4.10
N ARG A 73 -12.86 14.83 4.17
CA ARG A 73 -14.25 14.42 4.45
C ARG A 73 -14.80 13.49 3.37
N ARG A 74 -14.57 13.81 2.09
CA ARG A 74 -14.98 12.98 0.95
C ARG A 74 -14.27 11.64 0.96
N TRP A 75 -12.96 11.66 1.18
CA TRP A 75 -12.18 10.43 1.21
C TRP A 75 -12.71 9.48 2.29
N VAL A 76 -12.95 9.94 3.51
CA VAL A 76 -13.54 9.12 4.57
C VAL A 76 -14.95 8.67 4.20
N ALA A 77 -15.80 9.58 3.71
CA ALA A 77 -17.18 9.27 3.33
C ALA A 77 -17.28 8.20 2.23
N TRP A 78 -16.34 8.17 1.28
CA TRP A 78 -16.26 7.16 0.22
C TRP A 78 -15.53 5.89 0.64
N THR A 79 -14.57 5.97 1.57
CA THR A 79 -13.85 4.80 2.08
C THR A 79 -14.73 3.90 2.93
N LEU A 80 -15.52 4.48 3.85
CA LEU A 80 -16.28 3.71 4.84
C LEU A 80 -17.34 2.77 4.25
N PRO A 81 -18.17 3.16 3.26
CA PRO A 81 -19.16 2.23 2.69
C PRO A 81 -18.49 1.04 1.99
N TYR A 82 -17.42 1.28 1.22
CA TYR A 82 -16.71 0.20 0.54
C TYR A 82 -15.98 -0.72 1.54
N LEU A 83 -15.40 -0.14 2.59
CA LEU A 83 -14.82 -0.92 3.69
C LEU A 83 -15.87 -1.77 4.40
N ALA A 84 -17.06 -1.22 4.66
CA ALA A 84 -18.14 -1.97 5.29
C ALA A 84 -18.56 -3.20 4.45
N VAL A 85 -18.69 -3.05 3.13
CA VAL A 85 -18.96 -4.17 2.22
C VAL A 85 -17.87 -5.23 2.32
N ASN A 86 -16.59 -4.83 2.23
CA ASN A 86 -15.47 -5.76 2.32
C ASN A 86 -15.38 -6.47 3.69
N LEU A 87 -15.67 -5.77 4.77
CA LEU A 87 -15.68 -6.37 6.11
C LEU A 87 -16.83 -7.36 6.29
N VAL A 88 -18.03 -7.06 5.76
CA VAL A 88 -19.16 -8.01 5.78
C VAL A 88 -18.78 -9.27 5.00
N ILE A 89 -18.21 -9.13 3.81
CA ILE A 89 -17.77 -10.29 3.02
C ILE A 89 -16.66 -11.06 3.77
N LEU A 90 -15.67 -10.36 4.34
CA LEU A 90 -14.62 -11.00 5.12
C LEU A 90 -15.19 -11.80 6.31
N LEU A 91 -16.20 -11.28 7.00
CA LEU A 91 -16.85 -12.02 8.09
C LEU A 91 -17.55 -13.29 7.60
N ILE A 92 -18.14 -13.25 6.40
CA ILE A 92 -18.81 -14.42 5.79
C ILE A 92 -17.77 -15.49 5.40
N VAL A 93 -16.64 -15.08 4.84
CA VAL A 93 -15.59 -15.99 4.35
C VAL A 93 -14.40 -16.11 5.31
N TRP A 94 -14.57 -15.73 6.57
CA TRP A 94 -13.47 -15.72 7.56
C TRP A 94 -12.68 -17.04 7.61
N PRO A 95 -11.34 -16.97 7.63
CA PRO A 95 -10.43 -15.83 7.71
C PRO A 95 -9.99 -15.24 6.35
N GLY A 96 -10.75 -15.39 5.32
CA GLY A 96 -10.47 -15.03 3.93
C GLY A 96 -10.46 -16.27 3.03
N ILE A 97 -10.22 -16.07 1.73
CA ILE A 97 -10.15 -17.14 0.73
C ILE A 97 -8.68 -17.45 0.49
N TRP A 98 -8.22 -18.62 0.91
CA TRP A 98 -6.82 -19.02 0.88
C TRP A 98 -6.57 -20.11 -0.15
N GLY A 99 -5.61 -19.87 -1.06
CA GLY A 99 -5.06 -20.88 -1.94
C GLY A 99 -3.87 -21.63 -1.32
N ASN A 100 -3.46 -22.74 -1.92
CA ASN A 100 -2.32 -23.52 -1.42
C ASN A 100 -1.02 -22.70 -1.38
N ASP A 101 -0.78 -21.89 -2.40
CA ASP A 101 0.41 -21.02 -2.48
C ASP A 101 0.42 -19.97 -1.36
N ASP A 102 -0.76 -19.42 -1.03
CA ASP A 102 -0.89 -18.40 0.01
C ASP A 102 -0.68 -18.99 1.41
N LEU A 103 -1.18 -20.21 1.63
CA LEU A 103 -0.94 -20.96 2.86
C LEU A 103 0.54 -21.29 3.05
N ALA A 104 1.26 -21.61 1.97
CA ALA A 104 2.70 -21.80 2.02
C ALA A 104 3.45 -20.51 2.37
N VAL A 105 3.03 -19.36 1.81
CA VAL A 105 3.58 -18.05 2.18
C VAL A 105 3.27 -17.73 3.64
N LEU A 106 2.05 -17.98 4.11
CA LEU A 106 1.65 -17.77 5.50
C LEU A 106 2.49 -18.62 6.48
N TYR A 107 2.72 -19.89 6.14
CA TYR A 107 3.55 -20.77 6.95
C TYR A 107 4.99 -20.24 7.08
N LEU A 108 5.61 -19.86 5.97
CA LEU A 108 6.97 -19.31 5.96
C LEU A 108 7.03 -17.91 6.61
N ALA A 109 5.99 -17.08 6.44
CA ALA A 109 5.90 -15.79 7.11
C ALA A 109 5.93 -15.93 8.64
N ARG A 110 5.34 -17.00 9.21
CA ARG A 110 5.41 -17.26 10.65
C ARG A 110 6.80 -17.58 11.16
N THR A 111 7.69 -18.04 10.28
CA THR A 111 9.12 -18.26 10.60
C THR A 111 10.01 -17.13 10.11
N LEU A 112 9.39 -16.01 9.68
CA LEU A 112 10.08 -14.83 9.12
C LEU A 112 10.94 -15.14 7.87
N GLN A 113 10.60 -16.21 7.17
CA GLN A 113 11.31 -16.63 5.97
C GLN A 113 10.56 -16.20 4.70
N PRO A 114 11.29 -15.74 3.67
CA PRO A 114 10.70 -15.52 2.35
C PRO A 114 10.35 -16.84 1.69
N ASN A 115 9.31 -16.81 0.86
CA ASN A 115 8.97 -17.95 0.01
C ASN A 115 10.02 -18.10 -1.12
N SER A 116 10.40 -19.34 -1.46
CA SER A 116 11.48 -19.63 -2.43
C SER A 116 11.10 -19.40 -3.90
N TRP A 117 9.80 -19.27 -4.23
CA TRP A 117 9.35 -19.05 -5.61
C TRP A 117 8.56 -17.75 -5.81
N GLN A 118 8.30 -17.00 -4.75
CA GLN A 118 7.63 -15.70 -4.83
C GLN A 118 8.59 -14.58 -4.47
N HIS A 119 8.37 -13.41 -5.04
CA HIS A 119 9.14 -12.23 -4.68
C HIS A 119 8.99 -11.92 -3.19
N PHE A 120 10.08 -11.53 -2.52
CA PHE A 120 10.12 -11.27 -1.07
C PHE A 120 9.07 -10.25 -0.59
N LEU A 121 8.60 -9.35 -1.47
CA LEU A 121 7.55 -8.37 -1.15
C LEU A 121 6.25 -9.04 -0.68
N THR A 122 5.89 -10.20 -1.26
CA THR A 122 4.69 -10.93 -0.83
C THR A 122 4.84 -11.45 0.60
N SER A 123 5.96 -12.12 0.89
CA SER A 123 6.26 -12.58 2.26
C SER A 123 6.38 -11.41 3.24
N GLY A 124 7.02 -10.32 2.82
CA GLY A 124 7.14 -9.10 3.61
C GLY A 124 5.78 -8.46 3.93
N ALA A 125 4.87 -8.38 2.95
CA ALA A 125 3.52 -7.89 3.16
C ALA A 125 2.75 -8.75 4.17
N PHE A 126 2.88 -10.08 4.10
CA PHE A 126 2.28 -11.00 5.07
C PHE A 126 2.86 -10.80 6.46
N ILE A 127 4.19 -10.80 6.61
CA ILE A 127 4.85 -10.63 7.90
C ILE A 127 4.43 -9.32 8.55
N LEU A 128 4.47 -8.22 7.80
CA LEU A 128 4.07 -6.91 8.33
C LEU A 128 2.59 -6.87 8.70
N SER A 129 1.71 -7.44 7.87
CA SER A 129 0.27 -7.54 8.20
C SER A 129 0.02 -8.35 9.47
N LEU A 130 0.74 -9.46 9.64
CA LEU A 130 0.66 -10.31 10.83
C LEU A 130 1.22 -9.64 12.09
N MET A 131 2.17 -8.72 11.96
CA MET A 131 2.63 -7.89 13.07
C MET A 131 1.58 -6.86 13.51
N PHE A 132 0.70 -6.42 12.60
CA PHE A 132 -0.44 -5.57 12.96
C PHE A 132 -1.58 -6.39 13.58
N VAL A 133 -1.93 -7.52 12.97
CA VAL A 133 -3.04 -8.39 13.40
C VAL A 133 -2.55 -9.85 13.33
N PRO A 134 -2.12 -10.45 14.45
CA PRO A 134 -1.43 -11.74 14.49
C PRO A 134 -2.37 -12.94 14.31
N MET A 135 -3.04 -12.99 13.16
CA MET A 135 -3.92 -14.09 12.75
C MET A 135 -4.04 -14.12 11.22
N PRO A 136 -4.35 -15.26 10.59
CA PRO A 136 -4.46 -15.35 9.13
C PRO A 136 -5.40 -14.30 8.53
N GLY A 137 -6.59 -14.13 9.09
CA GLY A 137 -7.53 -13.08 8.67
C GLY A 137 -7.01 -11.65 8.79
N GLY A 138 -5.96 -11.44 9.59
CA GLY A 138 -5.28 -10.14 9.72
C GLY A 138 -4.61 -9.68 8.42
N VAL A 139 -4.07 -10.61 7.62
CA VAL A 139 -3.51 -10.27 6.30
C VAL A 139 -4.60 -9.72 5.38
N VAL A 140 -5.75 -10.40 5.33
CA VAL A 140 -6.90 -10.00 4.52
C VAL A 140 -7.52 -8.71 5.05
N LEU A 141 -7.59 -8.55 6.37
CA LEU A 141 -8.09 -7.30 6.98
C LEU A 141 -7.23 -6.09 6.62
N VAL A 142 -5.91 -6.19 6.73
CA VAL A 142 -4.98 -5.11 6.34
C VAL A 142 -5.13 -4.81 4.84
N GLN A 143 -5.21 -5.84 4.00
CA GLN A 143 -5.48 -5.72 2.57
C GLN A 143 -6.79 -4.96 2.30
N ASN A 144 -7.89 -5.34 2.95
CA ASN A 144 -9.19 -4.68 2.81
C ASN A 144 -9.17 -3.22 3.22
N LEU A 145 -8.45 -2.88 4.30
CA LEU A 145 -8.26 -1.50 4.73
C LEU A 145 -7.53 -0.66 3.67
N LEU A 146 -6.43 -1.19 3.12
CA LEU A 146 -5.66 -0.51 2.08
C LEU A 146 -6.48 -0.33 0.79
N ILE A 147 -7.11 -1.39 0.30
CA ILE A 147 -7.93 -1.37 -0.91
C ILE A 147 -9.09 -0.39 -0.76
N SER A 148 -9.79 -0.41 0.38
CA SER A 148 -10.91 0.50 0.62
C SER A 148 -10.46 1.96 0.66
N GLY A 149 -9.29 2.23 1.25
CA GLY A 149 -8.67 3.56 1.22
C GLY A 149 -8.33 4.02 -0.20
N ILE A 150 -7.85 3.13 -1.05
CA ILE A 150 -7.54 3.39 -2.47
C ILE A 150 -8.83 3.69 -3.24
N VAL A 151 -9.86 2.86 -3.12
CA VAL A 151 -11.15 3.06 -3.82
C VAL A 151 -11.83 4.35 -3.36
N GLY A 152 -11.80 4.64 -2.05
CA GLY A 152 -12.29 5.91 -1.51
C GLY A 152 -11.51 7.11 -2.06
N CYS A 153 -10.19 6.98 -2.26
CA CYS A 153 -9.36 8.01 -2.88
C CYS A 153 -9.76 8.24 -4.35
N PHE A 154 -10.10 7.19 -5.09
CA PHE A 154 -10.58 7.30 -6.47
C PHE A 154 -11.88 8.10 -6.55
N ALA A 155 -12.88 7.76 -5.73
CA ALA A 155 -14.16 8.46 -5.72
C ALA A 155 -14.02 9.92 -5.26
N ALA A 156 -13.26 10.18 -4.20
CA ALA A 156 -13.00 11.54 -3.70
C ALA A 156 -12.28 12.41 -4.73
N THR A 157 -11.29 11.83 -5.43
CA THR A 157 -10.54 12.54 -6.47
C THR A 157 -11.40 12.80 -7.71
N ALA A 158 -12.22 11.84 -8.13
CA ALA A 158 -13.15 12.01 -9.23
C ALA A 158 -14.13 13.16 -8.93
N GLN A 159 -14.67 13.19 -7.71
CA GLN A 159 -15.57 14.27 -7.27
C GLN A 159 -14.86 15.62 -7.23
N ASP A 160 -13.63 15.72 -6.69
CA ASP A 160 -12.86 16.97 -6.65
C ASP A 160 -12.51 17.50 -8.05
N LEU A 161 -12.16 16.59 -8.96
CA LEU A 161 -11.87 16.94 -10.37
C LEU A 161 -13.14 17.40 -11.13
N ALA A 162 -14.25 16.72 -10.92
CA ALA A 162 -15.52 17.07 -11.55
C ALA A 162 -15.99 18.47 -11.12
N GLU A 163 -15.95 18.76 -9.82
CA GLU A 163 -16.33 20.10 -9.32
C GLU A 163 -15.45 21.22 -9.84
N LYS A 164 -14.17 20.94 -10.11
CA LYS A 164 -13.23 21.95 -10.64
C LYS A 164 -13.34 22.17 -12.15
N ARG A 165 -13.89 21.20 -12.90
CA ARG A 165 -13.87 21.21 -14.36
C ARG A 165 -15.22 21.36 -15.01
N LEU A 166 -16.27 20.92 -14.32
CA LEU A 166 -17.62 20.98 -14.87
C LEU A 166 -18.28 22.29 -14.50
N THR A 167 -18.95 22.90 -15.48
CA THR A 167 -19.71 24.16 -15.32
C THR A 167 -21.01 23.94 -14.53
N ARG A 168 -21.52 22.71 -14.53
CA ARG A 168 -22.73 22.33 -13.77
C ARG A 168 -22.35 21.44 -12.59
N PRO A 169 -22.95 21.67 -11.40
CA PRO A 169 -22.71 20.81 -10.26
C PRO A 169 -23.26 19.39 -10.54
N VAL A 170 -22.42 18.40 -10.30
CA VAL A 170 -22.80 16.99 -10.39
C VAL A 170 -23.26 16.53 -9.01
N HIS A 171 -24.42 15.91 -8.93
CA HIS A 171 -24.92 15.37 -7.66
C HIS A 171 -23.95 14.31 -7.11
N PRO A 172 -23.55 14.39 -5.83
CA PRO A 172 -22.54 13.49 -5.24
C PRO A 172 -22.82 12.00 -5.47
N ALA A 173 -24.10 11.58 -5.49
CA ALA A 173 -24.46 10.18 -5.69
C ALA A 173 -23.93 9.57 -7.00
N TRP A 174 -23.68 10.36 -8.05
CA TRP A 174 -23.11 9.86 -9.30
C TRP A 174 -21.68 9.31 -9.13
N PHE A 175 -20.94 9.80 -8.12
CA PHE A 175 -19.60 9.29 -7.84
C PHE A 175 -19.61 7.90 -7.19
N ALA A 176 -20.78 7.41 -6.74
CA ALA A 176 -20.95 6.00 -6.35
C ALA A 176 -20.75 5.05 -7.55
N LEU A 177 -20.92 5.51 -8.78
CA LEU A 177 -20.60 4.72 -9.99
C LEU A 177 -19.13 4.30 -10.05
N VAL A 178 -18.24 5.03 -9.38
CA VAL A 178 -16.81 4.62 -9.23
C VAL A 178 -16.70 3.25 -8.55
N TYR A 179 -17.67 2.86 -7.73
CA TYR A 179 -17.65 1.54 -7.09
C TYR A 179 -18.04 0.39 -8.03
N LEU A 180 -18.76 0.64 -9.11
CA LEU A 180 -19.28 -0.43 -9.97
C LEU A 180 -18.24 -1.47 -10.38
N PRO A 181 -17.05 -1.09 -10.92
CA PRO A 181 -16.05 -2.07 -11.28
C PRO A 181 -15.50 -2.83 -10.06
N PHE A 182 -15.49 -2.21 -8.88
CA PHE A 182 -14.94 -2.79 -7.66
C PHE A 182 -15.94 -3.65 -6.88
N LEU A 183 -17.25 -3.52 -7.18
CA LEU A 183 -18.31 -4.35 -6.61
C LEU A 183 -18.63 -5.58 -7.46
N LEU A 184 -17.97 -5.76 -8.60
CA LEU A 184 -18.10 -6.97 -9.39
C LEU A 184 -17.66 -8.20 -8.57
N PRO A 185 -18.40 -9.31 -8.61
CA PRO A 185 -18.09 -10.50 -7.80
C PRO A 185 -16.64 -10.99 -7.93
N PRO A 186 -16.02 -11.06 -9.13
CA PRO A 186 -14.61 -11.46 -9.24
C PRO A 186 -13.66 -10.54 -8.49
N VAL A 187 -13.91 -9.22 -8.51
CA VAL A 187 -13.05 -8.22 -7.82
C VAL A 187 -13.22 -8.33 -6.32
N LEU A 188 -14.45 -8.47 -5.83
CA LEU A 188 -14.73 -8.67 -4.41
C LEU A 188 -14.10 -9.97 -3.90
N MET A 189 -14.20 -11.06 -4.65
CA MET A 189 -13.54 -12.32 -4.29
C MET A 189 -12.02 -12.17 -4.24
N HIS A 190 -11.40 -11.53 -5.23
CA HIS A 190 -9.97 -11.24 -5.23
C HIS A 190 -9.55 -10.35 -4.05
N THR A 191 -10.41 -9.42 -3.63
CA THR A 191 -10.15 -8.58 -2.46
C THR A 191 -10.10 -9.39 -1.16
N GLN A 192 -10.76 -10.57 -1.10
CA GLN A 192 -10.71 -11.48 0.04
C GLN A 192 -9.60 -12.54 -0.06
N GLN A 193 -8.82 -12.54 -1.14
CA GLN A 193 -7.69 -13.44 -1.33
C GLN A 193 -6.39 -12.68 -1.06
N PRO A 194 -5.54 -13.11 -0.12
CA PRO A 194 -4.25 -12.48 0.15
C PRO A 194 -3.19 -12.87 -0.89
N PHE A 195 -3.59 -12.88 -2.16
CA PHE A 195 -2.77 -13.35 -3.27
C PHE A 195 -1.74 -12.29 -3.69
N ARG A 196 -0.54 -12.73 -4.11
CA ARG A 196 0.48 -11.82 -4.65
C ARG A 196 -0.06 -10.91 -5.76
N THR A 197 -0.97 -11.46 -6.59
CA THR A 197 -1.63 -10.72 -7.67
C THR A 197 -2.52 -9.61 -7.12
N THR A 198 -3.24 -9.83 -6.04
CA THR A 198 -4.07 -8.80 -5.42
C THR A 198 -3.23 -7.60 -4.99
N TRP A 199 -2.14 -7.85 -4.27
CA TRP A 199 -1.24 -6.77 -3.82
C TRP A 199 -0.60 -6.02 -4.98
N SER A 200 -0.10 -6.73 -6.01
CA SER A 200 0.51 -6.08 -7.19
C SER A 200 -0.52 -5.28 -7.97
N THR A 201 -1.68 -5.87 -8.31
CA THR A 201 -2.72 -5.22 -9.11
C THR A 201 -3.24 -3.94 -8.45
N TRP A 202 -3.48 -3.95 -7.14
CA TRP A 202 -3.93 -2.74 -6.44
C TRP A 202 -2.84 -1.67 -6.35
N THR A 203 -1.57 -2.06 -6.24
CA THR A 203 -0.43 -1.13 -6.30
C THR A 203 -0.34 -0.48 -7.68
N GLU A 204 -0.44 -1.27 -8.74
CA GLU A 204 -0.41 -0.83 -10.13
C GLU A 204 -1.58 0.11 -10.44
N LEU A 205 -2.79 -0.31 -10.08
CA LEU A 205 -4.00 0.49 -10.28
C LEU A 205 -3.90 1.84 -9.56
N PHE A 206 -3.39 1.85 -8.33
CA PHE A 206 -3.21 3.08 -7.58
C PHE A 206 -2.16 3.99 -8.21
N LEU A 207 -1.03 3.45 -8.68
CA LEU A 207 -0.01 4.21 -9.40
C LEU A 207 -0.58 4.86 -10.67
N VAL A 208 -1.25 4.08 -11.52
CA VAL A 208 -1.84 4.57 -12.79
C VAL A 208 -2.90 5.63 -12.50
N PHE A 209 -3.79 5.38 -11.55
CA PHE A 209 -4.80 6.36 -11.14
C PHE A 209 -4.18 7.65 -10.62
N MET A 210 -3.15 7.56 -9.77
CA MET A 210 -2.45 8.72 -9.23
C MET A 210 -1.83 9.57 -10.35
N LEU A 211 -1.16 8.95 -11.32
CA LEU A 211 -0.59 9.64 -12.47
C LEU A 211 -1.66 10.29 -13.35
N ALA A 212 -2.77 9.58 -13.61
CA ALA A 212 -3.91 10.13 -14.35
C ALA A 212 -4.55 11.32 -13.61
N ALA A 213 -4.73 11.21 -12.29
CA ALA A 213 -5.27 12.30 -11.47
C ALA A 213 -4.36 13.53 -11.49
N MET A 214 -3.04 13.35 -11.42
CA MET A 214 -2.06 14.45 -11.55
C MET A 214 -2.13 15.12 -12.91
N TYR A 215 -2.20 14.31 -13.99
CA TYR A 215 -2.37 14.82 -15.35
C TYR A 215 -3.66 15.63 -15.50
N LEU A 216 -4.77 15.11 -14.98
CA LEU A 216 -6.06 15.79 -15.01
C LEU A 216 -6.10 17.03 -14.12
N ARG A 217 -5.45 17.00 -12.96
CA ARG A 217 -5.39 18.16 -12.04
C ARG A 217 -4.67 19.36 -12.67
N GLY A 218 -3.67 19.10 -13.50
CA GLY A 218 -2.93 20.13 -14.23
C GLY A 218 -2.02 21.01 -13.35
N THR A 219 -1.71 20.58 -12.13
CA THR A 219 -0.80 21.28 -11.22
C THR A 219 0.59 20.68 -11.24
N LYS A 220 1.65 21.49 -11.04
CA LYS A 220 3.02 20.98 -10.94
C LYS A 220 3.16 20.01 -9.78
N LEU A 221 3.87 18.91 -10.04
CA LEU A 221 4.13 17.89 -9.06
C LEU A 221 5.09 18.39 -7.97
N ASN A 222 4.75 18.05 -6.73
CA ASN A 222 5.58 18.34 -5.56
C ASN A 222 6.50 17.16 -5.22
N LYS A 223 7.47 17.37 -4.31
CA LYS A 223 8.44 16.35 -3.90
C LYS A 223 7.81 15.10 -3.31
N LYS A 224 6.68 15.23 -2.60
CA LYS A 224 5.98 14.08 -1.99
C LYS A 224 5.31 13.21 -3.04
N GLU A 225 4.72 13.84 -4.05
CA GLU A 225 4.12 13.14 -5.21
C GLU A 225 5.20 12.40 -6.00
N LEU A 226 6.37 13.03 -6.22
CA LEU A 226 7.51 12.36 -6.88
C LEU A 226 8.02 11.17 -6.07
N ALA A 227 8.17 11.31 -4.76
CA ALA A 227 8.56 10.21 -3.88
C ALA A 227 7.52 9.07 -3.90
N ALA A 228 6.23 9.38 -3.90
CA ALA A 228 5.17 8.39 -4.03
C ALA A 228 5.24 7.64 -5.36
N ILE A 229 5.52 8.32 -6.48
CA ILE A 229 5.72 7.69 -7.80
C ILE A 229 6.92 6.74 -7.78
N VAL A 230 8.05 7.13 -7.16
CA VAL A 230 9.24 6.28 -7.05
C VAL A 230 8.90 5.02 -6.27
N ILE A 231 8.26 5.15 -5.09
CA ILE A 231 7.93 4.01 -4.23
C ILE A 231 6.93 3.09 -4.94
N LEU A 232 5.80 3.62 -5.40
CA LEU A 232 4.76 2.83 -6.05
C LEU A 232 5.25 2.23 -7.37
N GLY A 233 6.04 2.96 -8.14
CA GLY A 233 6.63 2.49 -9.38
C GLY A 233 7.63 1.36 -9.16
N THR A 234 8.47 1.46 -8.13
CA THR A 234 9.38 0.38 -7.72
C THR A 234 8.58 -0.87 -7.31
N LEU A 235 7.57 -0.70 -6.45
CA LEU A 235 6.73 -1.80 -6.01
C LEU A 235 5.98 -2.45 -7.19
N ALA A 236 5.33 -1.66 -8.04
CA ALA A 236 4.60 -2.14 -9.21
C ALA A 236 5.51 -2.95 -10.15
N ALA A 237 6.71 -2.43 -10.46
CA ALA A 237 7.64 -3.12 -11.35
C ALA A 237 8.28 -4.38 -10.73
N SER A 238 8.42 -4.44 -9.40
CA SER A 238 9.18 -5.49 -8.71
C SER A 238 8.33 -6.64 -8.19
N TRP A 239 7.02 -6.44 -7.95
CA TRP A 239 6.20 -7.43 -7.23
C TRP A 239 6.08 -8.76 -7.97
N ARG A 240 6.04 -8.71 -9.30
CA ARG A 240 5.96 -9.88 -10.18
C ARG A 240 6.91 -9.73 -11.36
N SER A 241 7.43 -10.86 -11.84
CA SER A 241 8.32 -10.89 -13.01
C SER A 241 7.64 -10.32 -14.27
N GLU A 242 6.35 -10.55 -14.41
CA GLU A 242 5.56 -10.06 -15.54
C GLU A 242 5.39 -8.55 -15.54
N CYS A 243 5.51 -7.91 -14.38
CA CYS A 243 5.31 -6.46 -14.21
C CYS A 243 6.53 -5.61 -14.62
N VAL A 244 7.60 -6.23 -15.13
CA VAL A 244 8.80 -5.55 -15.62
C VAL A 244 8.49 -4.48 -16.68
N TYR A 245 7.38 -4.62 -17.42
CA TYR A 245 6.93 -3.63 -18.41
C TYR A 245 6.67 -2.24 -17.81
N TYR A 246 6.44 -2.14 -16.48
CA TYR A 246 6.32 -0.84 -15.81
C TYR A 246 7.61 -0.01 -15.88
N LEU A 247 8.77 -0.64 -16.05
CA LEU A 247 10.03 0.09 -16.26
C LEU A 247 10.01 0.90 -17.56
N ALA A 248 9.23 0.46 -18.56
CA ALA A 248 9.00 1.22 -19.79
C ALA A 248 7.76 2.13 -19.68
N ALA A 249 6.68 1.66 -19.04
CA ALA A 249 5.44 2.41 -18.93
C ALA A 249 5.57 3.68 -18.08
N ILE A 250 6.30 3.61 -16.96
CA ILE A 250 6.48 4.76 -16.06
C ILE A 250 7.14 5.95 -16.75
N PRO A 251 8.31 5.82 -17.42
CA PRO A 251 8.91 6.96 -18.11
C PRO A 251 8.00 7.52 -19.21
N VAL A 252 7.23 6.70 -19.92
CA VAL A 252 6.25 7.17 -20.92
C VAL A 252 5.15 8.01 -20.24
N LEU A 253 4.57 7.54 -19.14
CA LEU A 253 3.55 8.27 -18.40
C LEU A 253 4.11 9.58 -17.80
N LEU A 254 5.35 9.57 -17.32
CA LEU A 254 6.04 10.77 -16.85
C LEU A 254 6.34 11.74 -17.98
N ALA A 255 6.67 11.24 -19.18
CA ALA A 255 6.86 12.08 -20.37
C ALA A 255 5.56 12.82 -20.76
N LEU A 256 4.38 12.18 -20.61
CA LEU A 256 3.10 12.85 -20.81
C LEU A 256 2.87 14.01 -19.81
N LEU A 257 3.26 13.80 -18.54
CA LEU A 257 3.23 14.88 -17.54
C LEU A 257 4.21 16.01 -17.87
N CYS A 258 5.39 15.65 -18.40
CA CYS A 258 6.38 16.61 -18.86
C CYS A 258 5.90 17.42 -20.07
N ALA A 259 5.27 16.78 -21.06
CA ALA A 259 4.68 17.44 -22.22
C ALA A 259 3.62 18.49 -21.81
N ARG A 260 2.89 18.25 -20.73
CA ARG A 260 1.96 19.20 -20.10
C ARG A 260 2.64 20.24 -19.21
N ARG A 261 3.97 20.28 -19.15
CA ARG A 261 4.78 21.17 -18.28
C ARG A 261 4.48 21.01 -16.77
N LEU A 262 3.92 19.87 -16.36
CA LEU A 262 3.64 19.54 -14.96
C LEU A 262 4.88 18.98 -14.26
N LEU A 263 5.86 18.51 -15.03
CA LEU A 263 7.11 17.95 -14.56
C LEU A 263 8.27 18.48 -15.43
N ARG A 264 9.45 18.65 -14.83
CA ARG A 264 10.67 19.03 -15.56
C ARG A 264 11.31 17.79 -16.21
N PRO A 265 11.95 17.90 -17.40
CA PRO A 265 12.63 16.75 -18.03
C PRO A 265 13.66 16.06 -17.12
N LEU A 266 14.45 16.84 -16.38
CA LEU A 266 15.40 16.31 -15.40
C LEU A 266 14.72 15.48 -14.32
N ALA A 267 13.53 15.86 -13.86
CA ALA A 267 12.78 15.09 -12.87
C ALA A 267 12.22 13.79 -13.46
N VAL A 268 11.86 13.75 -14.74
CA VAL A 268 11.49 12.50 -15.45
C VAL A 268 12.67 11.52 -15.39
N GLY A 269 13.87 11.98 -15.81
CA GLY A 269 15.08 11.16 -15.76
C GLY A 269 15.42 10.69 -14.35
N ALA A 270 15.38 11.59 -13.35
CA ALA A 270 15.67 11.26 -11.96
C ALA A 270 14.70 10.24 -11.37
N VAL A 271 13.38 10.42 -11.57
CA VAL A 271 12.36 9.47 -11.08
C VAL A 271 12.51 8.11 -11.76
N THR A 272 12.72 8.08 -13.08
CA THR A 272 12.96 6.85 -13.83
C THR A 272 14.20 6.12 -13.31
N ALA A 273 15.31 6.84 -13.12
CA ALA A 273 16.54 6.26 -12.58
C ALA A 273 16.34 5.68 -11.18
N LEU A 274 15.62 6.40 -10.30
CA LEU A 274 15.32 5.91 -8.96
C LEU A 274 14.44 4.67 -8.97
N VAL A 275 13.44 4.60 -9.85
CA VAL A 275 12.61 3.39 -10.03
C VAL A 275 13.45 2.22 -10.53
N LEU A 276 14.34 2.43 -11.49
CA LEU A 276 15.26 1.42 -11.99
C LEU A 276 16.20 0.90 -10.89
N VAL A 277 16.81 1.81 -10.13
CA VAL A 277 17.69 1.44 -8.99
C VAL A 277 16.89 0.64 -7.96
N GLY A 278 15.69 1.09 -7.61
CA GLY A 278 14.80 0.38 -6.69
C GLY A 278 14.43 -1.02 -7.19
N TYR A 279 14.06 -1.14 -8.47
CA TYR A 279 13.76 -2.43 -9.10
C TYR A 279 14.95 -3.40 -9.04
N PHE A 280 16.13 -2.96 -9.47
CA PHE A 280 17.32 -3.82 -9.46
C PHE A 280 17.75 -4.19 -8.04
N ALA A 281 17.63 -3.28 -7.08
CA ALA A 281 17.89 -3.58 -5.67
C ALA A 281 16.92 -4.66 -5.14
N CYS A 282 15.61 -4.50 -5.38
CA CYS A 282 14.58 -5.47 -5.01
C CYS A 282 14.80 -6.83 -5.69
N SER A 283 15.10 -6.83 -6.98
CA SER A 283 15.32 -8.06 -7.76
C SER A 283 16.57 -8.81 -7.27
N ARG A 284 17.69 -8.12 -7.04
CA ARG A 284 18.90 -8.73 -6.49
C ARG A 284 18.67 -9.30 -5.10
N TYR A 285 18.01 -8.54 -4.23
CA TYR A 285 17.70 -9.01 -2.88
C TYR A 285 16.79 -10.24 -2.91
N SER A 286 15.75 -10.23 -3.74
CA SER A 286 14.86 -11.39 -3.92
C SER A 286 15.61 -12.62 -4.42
N SER A 287 16.51 -12.44 -5.40
CA SER A 287 17.32 -13.54 -5.96
C SER A 287 18.29 -14.14 -4.93
N ALA A 288 18.91 -13.29 -4.10
CA ALA A 288 19.82 -13.74 -3.02
C ALA A 288 19.04 -14.59 -2.00
N LEU A 289 17.89 -14.11 -1.51
CA LEU A 289 17.04 -14.85 -0.56
C LEU A 289 16.55 -16.18 -1.13
N MET A 290 16.16 -16.21 -2.41
CA MET A 290 15.74 -17.46 -3.07
C MET A 290 16.90 -18.44 -3.26
N GLY A 291 18.10 -17.96 -3.50
CA GLY A 291 19.32 -18.76 -3.58
C GLY A 291 19.65 -19.44 -2.25
N GLU A 292 19.60 -18.70 -1.15
CA GLU A 292 19.83 -19.21 0.21
C GLU A 292 18.76 -20.25 0.60
N ALA A 293 17.48 -19.99 0.30
CA ALA A 293 16.38 -20.92 0.58
C ALA A 293 16.55 -22.25 -0.17
N LYS A 294 17.05 -22.24 -1.42
CA LYS A 294 17.32 -23.46 -2.20
C LYS A 294 18.52 -24.22 -1.69
N SER A 295 19.56 -23.56 -1.21
CA SER A 295 20.75 -24.22 -0.63
C SER A 295 20.44 -24.90 0.69
N GLY A 296 19.63 -24.28 1.55
CA GLY A 296 19.20 -24.86 2.82
C GLY A 296 18.22 -26.06 2.70
N GLN A 297 17.56 -26.21 1.56
CA GLN A 297 16.72 -27.39 1.28
C GLN A 297 17.50 -28.61 0.78
N ARG A 298 18.77 -28.43 0.43
CA ARG A 298 19.66 -29.53 -0.04
C ARG A 298 20.57 -30.10 1.05
N SER A 299 20.59 -29.51 2.22
CA SER A 299 21.30 -29.98 3.41
C SER A 299 20.33 -30.66 4.38
#